data_7dfd5f6d7f775e80ffe4c9e6aaf45c4b
#
_entry.id   7dfd5f6d7f775e80ffe4c9e6aaf45c4b
#
_cell.length_a   1.000
_cell.length_b   1.000
_cell.length_c   1.000
_cell.angle_alpha   90.00
_cell.angle_beta   90.00
_cell.angle_gamma   90.00
#
_symmetry.space_group_name_H-M   'P 1'
#
loop_
_entity.id
_entity.type
_entity.pdbx_description
1 polymer ?
#
loop_
_entity_poly.entity_id
_entity_poly.type
_entity_poly.pdbx_seq_one_letter_code
_entity_poly.pdbx_strand_id
1 'polypeptide(L)' 'MKKIICKKEYDTETATLIKAYSFGQFGDPNGYEEDLYQTPGGLYFLHVGGGETSLYPEEDIIRLAKAKVGSWLDTH' A
#
# COMPACT_ATOMS: atom_id res chain seq x y z
N MET A 1 -4.26 -4.69 8.95
CA MET A 1 -5.42 -4.58 8.04
C MET A 1 -5.47 -5.77 7.10
N LYS A 2 -6.63 -6.22 6.76
CA LYS A 2 -6.84 -7.38 5.89
C LYS A 2 -7.99 -7.12 4.93
N LYS A 3 -7.82 -7.54 3.67
CA LYS A 3 -8.85 -7.40 2.66
C LYS A 3 -8.84 -8.62 1.74
N ILE A 4 -10.00 -9.11 1.37
CA ILE A 4 -10.14 -10.23 0.43
C ILE A 4 -10.62 -9.67 -0.91
N ILE A 5 -9.83 -9.87 -1.96
CA ILE A 5 -10.13 -9.39 -3.30
C ILE A 5 -9.99 -10.56 -4.26
N CYS A 6 -11.03 -10.85 -5.03
CA CYS A 6 -11.02 -11.97 -6.01
C CYS A 6 -10.56 -13.29 -5.37
N LYS A 7 -11.07 -13.59 -4.18
CA LYS A 7 -10.77 -14.81 -3.41
C LYS A 7 -9.31 -14.92 -2.94
N LYS A 8 -8.55 -13.82 -3.02
CA LYS A 8 -7.18 -13.73 -2.51
C LYS A 8 -7.16 -12.86 -1.28
N GLU A 9 -6.45 -13.31 -0.25
CA GLU A 9 -6.31 -12.58 1.01
C GLU A 9 -5.09 -11.68 0.97
N TYR A 10 -5.29 -10.41 1.30
CA TYR A 10 -4.23 -9.41 1.42
C TYR A 10 -4.22 -8.90 2.85
N ASP A 11 -3.22 -9.34 3.63
CA ASP A 11 -3.14 -9.07 5.07
C ASP A 11 -1.76 -8.53 5.42
N THR A 12 -1.72 -7.34 6.00
CA THR A 12 -0.46 -6.71 6.40
C THR A 12 0.25 -7.47 7.51
N GLU A 13 -0.47 -8.27 8.30
CA GLU A 13 0.12 -9.05 9.39
C GLU A 13 0.88 -10.29 8.90
N THR A 14 0.46 -10.88 7.80
CA THR A 14 1.07 -12.08 7.24
C THR A 14 1.98 -11.79 6.05
N ALA A 15 1.89 -10.60 5.48
CA ALA A 15 2.68 -10.19 4.33
C ALA A 15 4.03 -9.61 4.78
N THR A 16 4.99 -9.58 3.86
CA THR A 16 6.31 -9.01 4.09
C THR A 16 6.35 -7.59 3.56
N LEU A 17 6.72 -6.64 4.42
CA LEU A 17 6.91 -5.25 4.00
C LEU A 17 8.18 -5.14 3.15
N ILE A 18 8.03 -4.63 1.93
CA ILE A 18 9.14 -4.44 1.00
C ILE A 18 9.67 -3.02 1.10
N LYS A 19 8.79 -2.02 1.05
CA LYS A 19 9.19 -0.62 1.14
C LYS A 19 8.02 0.21 1.67
N ALA A 20 8.35 1.14 2.57
CA ALA A 20 7.41 2.14 3.06
C ALA A 20 7.72 3.48 2.40
N TYR A 21 6.70 4.19 1.96
CA TYR A 21 6.82 5.51 1.36
C TYR A 21 5.82 6.46 2.01
N SER A 22 6.26 7.66 2.35
CA SER A 22 5.35 8.68 2.84
C SER A 22 5.55 9.98 2.08
N PHE A 23 4.46 10.69 1.85
CA PHE A 23 4.42 12.00 1.20
C PHE A 23 3.83 13.01 2.18
N GLY A 24 4.50 14.18 2.30
CA GLY A 24 4.06 15.22 3.21
C GLY A 24 4.60 15.01 4.61
N GLN A 25 4.28 15.95 5.52
CA GLN A 25 4.70 15.90 6.90
C GLN A 25 3.61 15.28 7.77
N PHE A 26 4.00 14.75 8.91
CA PHE A 26 3.06 14.21 9.88
C PHE A 26 2.03 15.29 10.25
N GLY A 27 0.75 14.93 10.16
CA GLY A 27 -0.35 15.86 10.44
C GLY A 27 -0.80 16.68 9.25
N ASP A 28 -0.12 16.59 8.10
CA ASP A 28 -0.52 17.29 6.88
C ASP A 28 -1.77 16.62 6.31
N PRO A 29 -2.90 17.35 6.15
CA PRO A 29 -4.13 16.75 5.60
C PRO A 29 -3.99 16.29 4.16
N ASN A 30 -2.99 16.78 3.42
CA ASN A 30 -2.70 16.32 2.06
C ASN A 30 -1.65 15.20 2.04
N GLY A 31 -1.04 14.90 3.17
CA GLY A 31 -0.02 13.86 3.28
C GLY A 31 -0.63 12.47 3.22
N TYR A 32 0.13 11.50 2.70
CA TYR A 32 -0.32 10.11 2.63
C TYR A 32 0.89 9.17 2.69
N GLU A 33 0.60 7.88 2.86
CA GLU A 33 1.63 6.85 2.84
C GLU A 33 1.18 5.67 1.99
N GLU A 34 2.16 5.02 1.37
CA GLU A 34 1.98 3.82 0.57
C GLU A 34 3.03 2.81 1.02
N ASP A 35 2.61 1.67 1.52
CA ASP A 35 3.51 0.62 1.99
C ASP A 35 3.35 -0.59 1.07
N LEU A 36 4.44 -0.97 0.40
CA LEU A 36 4.44 -2.11 -0.51
C LEU A 36 4.70 -3.40 0.26
N TYR A 37 3.78 -4.34 0.13
CA TYR A 37 3.85 -5.66 0.75
C TYR A 37 3.83 -6.76 -0.29
N GLN A 38 4.40 -7.91 0.07
CA GLN A 38 4.27 -9.14 -0.70
C GLN A 38 3.62 -10.21 0.16
N THR A 39 2.56 -10.86 -0.34
CA THR A 39 1.90 -11.94 0.37
C THR A 39 2.76 -13.20 0.35
N PRO A 40 2.51 -14.17 1.26
CA PRO A 40 3.20 -15.47 1.22
C PRO A 40 3.03 -16.21 -0.10
N GLY A 41 1.94 -15.95 -0.82
CA GLY A 41 1.69 -16.54 -2.14
C GLY A 41 2.38 -15.84 -3.30
N GLY A 42 3.14 -14.76 -3.04
CA GLY A 42 3.88 -14.04 -4.07
C GLY A 42 3.12 -12.90 -4.74
N LEU A 43 1.96 -12.51 -4.22
CA LEU A 43 1.19 -11.37 -4.73
C LEU A 43 1.65 -10.08 -4.06
N TYR A 44 1.49 -8.96 -4.77
CA TYR A 44 1.87 -7.65 -4.25
C TYR A 44 0.64 -6.78 -4.02
N PHE A 45 0.72 -5.95 -2.97
CA PHE A 45 -0.32 -4.97 -2.70
C PHE A 45 0.28 -3.76 -1.98
N LEU A 46 -0.46 -2.65 -2.03
CA LEU A 46 -0.14 -1.44 -1.27
C LEU A 46 -1.14 -1.31 -0.13
N HIS A 47 -0.61 -1.07 1.07
CA HIS A 47 -1.41 -0.60 2.20
C HIS A 47 -1.28 0.92 2.22
N VAL A 48 -2.39 1.63 2.09
CA VAL A 48 -2.40 3.08 1.90
C VAL A 48 -3.26 3.77 2.95
N GLY A 49 -2.93 5.01 3.23
CA GLY A 49 -3.72 5.85 4.13
C GLY A 49 -3.16 7.26 4.14
N GLY A 50 -3.95 8.21 4.59
CA GLY A 50 -3.49 9.59 4.62
C GLY A 50 -4.49 10.54 5.26
N GLY A 51 -4.29 11.83 5.04
CA GLY A 51 -5.14 12.89 5.55
C GLY A 51 -6.44 13.03 4.75
N GLU A 52 -7.35 13.85 5.23
CA GLU A 52 -8.68 14.02 4.66
C GLU A 52 -8.68 14.47 3.20
N THR A 53 -7.70 15.25 2.81
CA THR A 53 -7.62 15.81 1.46
C THR A 53 -6.54 15.15 0.60
N SER A 54 -5.94 14.06 1.09
CA SER A 54 -4.91 13.30 0.37
C SER A 54 -5.53 12.39 -0.68
N LEU A 55 -4.66 11.71 -1.44
CA LEU A 55 -5.08 10.68 -2.40
C LEU A 55 -5.78 9.50 -1.71
N TYR A 56 -5.48 9.29 -0.43
CA TYR A 56 -6.01 8.17 0.34
C TYR A 56 -6.63 8.69 1.64
N PRO A 57 -7.83 9.29 1.57
CA PRO A 57 -8.47 9.84 2.78
C PRO A 57 -8.89 8.76 3.78
N GLU A 58 -8.93 7.51 3.34
CA GLU A 58 -9.23 6.37 4.20
C GLU A 58 -8.19 5.28 3.99
N GLU A 59 -7.88 4.52 5.05
CA GLU A 59 -7.00 3.37 4.95
C GLU A 59 -7.59 2.32 4.01
N ASP A 60 -6.77 1.79 3.12
CA ASP A 60 -7.21 0.78 2.15
C ASP A 60 -6.06 -0.13 1.72
N ILE A 61 -6.41 -1.21 1.04
CA ILE A 61 -5.47 -2.12 0.41
C ILE A 61 -5.76 -2.11 -1.09
N ILE A 62 -4.71 -1.86 -1.88
CA ILE A 62 -4.79 -1.76 -3.34
C ILE A 62 -3.85 -2.80 -3.93
N ARG A 63 -4.38 -3.67 -4.79
CA ARG A 63 -3.55 -4.67 -5.47
C ARG A 63 -2.57 -3.99 -6.42
N LEU A 64 -1.35 -4.53 -6.49
CA LEU A 64 -0.33 -4.04 -7.40
C LEU A 64 0.16 -5.22 -8.26
N ALA A 65 0.03 -5.11 -9.57
CA ALA A 65 0.50 -6.15 -10.47
C ALA A 65 2.02 -6.28 -10.39
N LYS A 66 2.54 -7.50 -10.47
CA LYS A 66 3.98 -7.76 -10.43
C LYS A 66 4.74 -6.90 -11.45
N ALA A 67 4.17 -6.72 -12.65
CA ALA A 67 4.76 -5.91 -13.70
C ALA A 67 4.84 -4.41 -13.34
N LYS A 68 4.06 -3.97 -12.34
CA LYS A 68 4.04 -2.57 -11.90
C LYS A 68 4.95 -2.31 -10.70
N VAL A 69 5.43 -3.36 -10.05
CA VAL A 69 6.24 -3.22 -8.82
C VAL A 69 7.55 -2.46 -9.11
N GLY A 70 8.23 -2.79 -10.20
CA GLY A 70 9.46 -2.10 -10.58
C GLY A 70 9.26 -0.61 -10.79
N SER A 71 8.21 -0.22 -11.53
CA SER A 71 7.88 1.19 -11.75
C SER A 71 7.55 1.90 -10.45
N TRP A 72 6.80 1.25 -9.57
CA TRP A 72 6.47 1.84 -8.26
C TRP A 72 7.73 2.08 -7.44
N LEU A 73 8.65 1.11 -7.40
CA LEU A 73 9.91 1.25 -6.66
C LEU A 73 10.78 2.35 -7.23
N ASP A 74 10.77 2.55 -8.54
CA ASP A 74 11.56 3.60 -9.21
C ASP A 74 11.05 5.01 -8.89
N THR A 75 9.76 5.15 -8.60
CA THR A 75 9.12 6.46 -8.35
C THR A 75 8.89 6.75 -6.88
N HIS A 76 9.14 5.82 -6.01
CA HIS A 76 8.93 5.92 -4.57
C HIS A 76 10.21 5.53 -3.83
#